data_15ca35bde59383b1f4f89ba8d902182a
#
_entry.id   15ca35bde59383b1f4f89ba8d902182a
#
_cell.length_a   1.000
_cell.length_b   1.000
_cell.length_c   1.000
_cell.angle_alpha   90.00
_cell.angle_beta   90.00
_cell.angle_gamma   90.00
#
_symmetry.space_group_name_H-M   'P 1'
#
loop_
_entity.id
_entity.type
_entity.pdbx_description
1 polymer ?
#
loop_
_entity_poly.entity_id
_entity_poly.type
_entity_poly.pdbx_seq_one_letter_code
_entity_poly.pdbx_strand_id
1 'polypeptide(L)'
;ALMGRASACVRNVLEPRLAAAAQQALGALERALLTLESHREQEVLQAGARRLALTLARALQLTLLCEHAQWMLDHGGDRRGYAAALRYARHPVDLMTETDLDADRLLLG
;
A
#
# COMPACT_ATOMS: atom_id res chain seq x y z
N ALA A 1 2.53 -4.86 -15.13
CA ALA A 1 2.03 -6.02 -14.50
C ALA A 1 1.54 -5.80 -13.07
N LEU A 2 2.40 -5.49 -12.10
CA LEU A 2 1.97 -5.32 -10.70
C LEU A 2 0.98 -4.15 -10.55
N MET A 3 1.31 -2.99 -11.09
CA MET A 3 0.43 -1.82 -11.03
C MET A 3 -0.87 -2.05 -11.78
N GLY A 4 -0.83 -2.78 -12.89
CA GLY A 4 -2.03 -3.11 -13.63
C GLY A 4 -3.00 -3.95 -12.81
N ARG A 5 -2.49 -4.95 -12.09
CA ARG A 5 -3.32 -5.79 -11.21
C ARG A 5 -3.86 -5.00 -10.04
N ALA A 6 -3.03 -4.18 -9.40
CA ALA A 6 -3.45 -3.36 -8.28
C ALA A 6 -4.52 -2.36 -8.71
N SER A 7 -4.34 -1.71 -9.86
CA SER A 7 -5.34 -0.77 -10.39
C SER A 7 -6.66 -1.48 -10.71
N ALA A 8 -6.60 -2.70 -11.25
CA ALA A 8 -7.80 -3.48 -11.53
C ALA A 8 -8.54 -3.85 -10.24
N CYS A 9 -7.81 -4.26 -9.21
CA CYS A 9 -8.40 -4.54 -7.90
C CYS A 9 -9.12 -3.32 -7.33
N VAL A 10 -8.48 -2.15 -7.40
CA VAL A 10 -9.04 -0.90 -6.88
C VAL A 10 -10.33 -0.52 -7.62
N ARG A 11 -10.35 -0.70 -8.94
CA ARG A 11 -11.54 -0.38 -9.75
C ARG A 11 -12.75 -1.24 -9.40
N ASN A 12 -12.53 -2.43 -8.84
CA ASN A 12 -13.62 -3.33 -8.44
C ASN A 12 -14.17 -2.99 -7.05
N VAL A 13 -13.55 -2.04 -6.34
CA VAL A 13 -13.98 -1.65 -5.00
C VAL A 13 -14.96 -0.48 -5.10
N LEU A 14 -16.23 -0.72 -4.78
CA LEU A 14 -17.32 0.25 -4.97
C LEU A 14 -17.78 0.92 -3.69
N GLU A 15 -17.67 0.25 -2.55
CA GLU A 15 -18.06 0.84 -1.26
C GLU A 15 -17.14 2.05 -0.96
N PRO A 16 -17.72 3.24 -0.60
CA PRO A 16 -16.93 4.48 -0.54
C PRO A 16 -15.73 4.46 0.41
N ARG A 17 -15.89 3.89 1.61
CA ARG A 17 -14.79 3.82 2.57
C ARG A 17 -13.71 2.84 2.14
N LEU A 18 -14.11 1.70 1.56
CA LEU A 18 -13.17 0.75 0.99
C LEU A 18 -12.46 1.34 -0.22
N ALA A 19 -13.19 2.09 -1.04
CA ALA A 19 -12.61 2.76 -2.20
C ALA A 19 -11.54 3.77 -1.77
N ALA A 20 -11.80 4.54 -0.72
CA ALA A 20 -10.83 5.50 -0.19
C ALA A 20 -9.58 4.78 0.32
N ALA A 21 -9.74 3.68 1.07
CA ALA A 21 -8.62 2.90 1.57
C ALA A 21 -7.82 2.27 0.43
N ALA A 22 -8.51 1.76 -0.59
CA ALA A 22 -7.88 1.17 -1.77
C ALA A 22 -7.08 2.20 -2.56
N GLN A 23 -7.60 3.42 -2.70
CA GLN A 23 -6.89 4.51 -3.36
C GLN A 23 -5.64 4.91 -2.58
N GLN A 24 -5.73 4.93 -1.27
CA GLN A 24 -4.57 5.18 -0.40
C GLN A 24 -3.49 4.12 -0.64
N ALA A 25 -3.88 2.85 -0.70
CA ALA A 25 -2.95 1.75 -0.95
C ALA A 25 -2.32 1.86 -2.33
N LEU A 26 -3.12 2.19 -3.34
CA LEU A 26 -2.61 2.36 -4.70
C LEU A 26 -1.61 3.50 -4.79
N GLY A 27 -1.91 4.63 -4.12
CA GLY A 27 -0.99 5.76 -4.07
C GLY A 27 0.34 5.41 -3.40
N ALA A 28 0.30 4.66 -2.30
CA ALA A 28 1.51 4.20 -1.62
C ALA A 28 2.32 3.27 -2.51
N LEU A 29 1.64 2.36 -3.23
CA LEU A 29 2.30 1.44 -4.15
C LEU A 29 2.98 2.19 -5.30
N GLU A 30 2.30 3.18 -5.88
CA GLU A 30 2.88 4.00 -6.94
C GLU A 30 4.13 4.73 -6.47
N ARG A 31 4.06 5.37 -5.29
CA ARG A 31 5.21 6.08 -4.73
C ARG A 31 6.38 5.14 -4.46
N ALA A 32 6.10 3.95 -3.93
CA ALA A 32 7.13 2.95 -3.65
C ALA A 32 7.82 2.48 -4.93
N LEU A 33 7.04 2.24 -5.98
CA LEU A 33 7.60 1.81 -7.27
C LEU A 33 8.42 2.91 -7.92
N LEU A 34 7.97 4.17 -7.83
CA LEU A 34 8.75 5.30 -8.35
C LEU A 34 10.06 5.46 -7.59
N THR A 35 10.04 5.29 -6.27
CA THR A 35 11.25 5.34 -5.45
C THR A 35 12.22 4.24 -5.84
N LEU A 36 11.71 3.02 -6.02
CA LEU A 36 12.53 1.89 -6.45
C LEU A 36 13.19 2.18 -7.80
N GLU A 37 12.43 2.69 -8.74
CA GLU A 37 12.94 2.99 -10.07
C GLU A 37 14.00 4.09 -10.04
N SER A 38 13.78 5.17 -9.27
CA SER A 38 14.72 6.27 -9.18
C SER A 38 16.03 5.88 -8.47
N HIS A 39 16.00 4.85 -7.61
CA HIS A 39 17.19 4.37 -6.92
C HIS A 39 17.83 3.15 -7.57
N ARG A 40 17.35 2.76 -8.74
CA ARG A 40 17.76 1.54 -9.42
C ARG A 40 19.25 1.52 -9.76
N GLU A 41 19.80 2.67 -10.11
CA GLU A 41 21.21 2.81 -10.49
C GLU A 41 22.11 3.19 -9.31
N GLN A 42 21.52 3.51 -8.16
CA GLN A 42 22.27 3.84 -6.97
C GLN A 42 22.25 2.63 -6.04
N GLU A 43 23.37 2.35 -5.42
CA GLU A 43 23.39 1.33 -4.37
C GLU A 43 22.48 1.79 -3.25
N VAL A 44 21.28 1.21 -3.20
CA VAL A 44 20.27 1.60 -2.23
C VAL A 44 20.75 1.20 -0.85
N LEU A 45 20.67 2.12 0.08
CA LEU A 45 20.96 1.86 1.48
C LEU A 45 20.01 0.78 1.98
N GLN A 46 20.55 -0.23 2.66
CA GLN A 46 19.77 -1.41 3.07
C GLN A 46 18.53 -1.05 3.90
N ALA A 47 18.63 -0.02 4.75
CA ALA A 47 17.50 0.43 5.56
C ALA A 47 16.36 0.94 4.67
N GLY A 48 16.69 1.72 3.64
CA GLY A 48 15.69 2.22 2.69
C GLY A 48 15.05 1.10 1.89
N ALA A 49 15.84 0.10 1.48
CA ALA A 49 15.34 -1.06 0.74
C ALA A 49 14.34 -1.86 1.58
N ARG A 50 14.61 -2.02 2.87
CA ARG A 50 13.71 -2.74 3.78
C ARG A 50 12.39 -2.00 3.92
N ARG A 51 12.41 -0.69 4.10
CA ARG A 51 11.18 0.12 4.18
C ARG A 51 10.38 0.08 2.90
N LEU A 52 11.08 0.13 1.78
CA LEU A 52 10.44 0.03 0.47
C LEU A 52 9.71 -1.31 0.33
N ALA A 53 10.36 -2.41 0.69
CA ALA A 53 9.77 -3.74 0.64
C ALA A 53 8.53 -3.84 1.54
N LEU A 54 8.60 -3.29 2.76
CA LEU A 54 7.46 -3.28 3.68
C LEU A 54 6.32 -2.44 3.14
N THR A 55 6.60 -1.29 2.54
CA THR A 55 5.58 -0.43 1.93
C THR A 55 4.87 -1.17 0.81
N LEU A 56 5.63 -1.84 -0.07
CA LEU A 56 5.06 -2.63 -1.16
C LEU A 56 4.16 -3.74 -0.62
N ALA A 57 4.64 -4.48 0.38
CA ALA A 57 3.88 -5.58 0.97
C ALA A 57 2.58 -5.08 1.61
N ARG A 58 2.65 -4.02 2.39
CA ARG A 58 1.47 -3.47 3.07
C ARG A 58 0.46 -2.89 2.08
N ALA A 59 0.95 -2.18 1.05
CA ALA A 59 0.07 -1.61 0.03
C ALA A 59 -0.67 -2.71 -0.73
N LEU A 60 0.01 -3.78 -1.09
CA LEU A 60 -0.60 -4.91 -1.76
C LEU A 60 -1.60 -5.63 -0.86
N GLN A 61 -1.26 -5.85 0.41
CA GLN A 61 -2.16 -6.48 1.37
C GLN A 61 -3.43 -5.67 1.54
N LEU A 62 -3.33 -4.35 1.70
CA LEU A 62 -4.51 -3.51 1.85
C LEU A 62 -5.37 -3.53 0.60
N THR A 63 -4.76 -3.48 -0.59
CA THR A 63 -5.49 -3.56 -1.86
C THR A 63 -6.30 -4.86 -1.94
N LEU A 64 -5.67 -5.99 -1.61
CA LEU A 64 -6.33 -7.30 -1.64
C LEU A 64 -7.40 -7.43 -0.57
N LEU A 65 -7.17 -6.88 0.62
CA LEU A 65 -8.17 -6.85 1.68
C LEU A 65 -9.42 -6.08 1.26
N CYS A 66 -9.22 -4.94 0.61
CA CYS A 66 -10.34 -4.12 0.13
C CYS A 66 -11.13 -4.86 -0.96
N GLU A 67 -10.44 -5.52 -1.88
CA GLU A 67 -11.10 -6.30 -2.92
C GLU A 67 -11.91 -7.44 -2.32
N HIS A 68 -11.31 -8.17 -1.38
CA HIS A 68 -12.01 -9.27 -0.71
C HIS A 68 -13.20 -8.77 0.12
N ALA A 69 -13.02 -7.65 0.82
CA ALA A 69 -14.09 -7.06 1.62
C ALA A 69 -15.28 -6.65 0.73
N GLN A 70 -14.99 -6.06 -0.43
CA GLN A 70 -16.04 -5.69 -1.39
C GLN A 70 -16.77 -6.92 -1.90
N TRP A 71 -16.02 -7.99 -2.21
CA TRP A 71 -16.60 -9.25 -2.66
C TRP A 71 -17.56 -9.83 -1.59
N MET A 72 -17.13 -9.80 -0.32
CA MET A 72 -17.93 -10.29 0.80
C MET A 72 -19.23 -9.49 0.96
N LEU A 73 -19.17 -8.16 0.82
CA LEU A 73 -20.35 -7.30 0.88
C LEU A 73 -21.32 -7.63 -0.25
N ASP A 74 -20.80 -7.87 -1.46
CA ASP A 74 -21.61 -8.12 -2.64
C ASP A 74 -22.26 -9.50 -2.61
N HIS A 75 -21.64 -10.49 -1.97
CA HIS A 75 -22.07 -11.89 -2.04
C HIS A 75 -22.71 -12.43 -0.75
N GLY A 76 -22.65 -11.73 0.34
CA GLY A 76 -23.22 -12.26 1.59
C GLY A 76 -23.52 -11.20 2.63
N GLY A 77 -23.13 -9.97 2.38
CA GLY A 77 -23.31 -8.88 3.33
C GLY A 77 -22.45 -9.00 4.58
N ASP A 78 -21.45 -9.88 4.60
CA ASP A 78 -20.56 -10.06 5.73
C ASP A 78 -19.61 -8.87 5.81
N ARG A 79 -19.64 -8.17 6.94
CA ARG A 79 -18.86 -6.94 7.13
C ARG A 79 -17.54 -7.16 7.88
N ARG A 80 -17.17 -8.39 8.18
CA ARG A 80 -15.91 -8.67 8.89
C ARG A 80 -14.71 -8.26 8.07
N GLY A 81 -14.72 -8.57 6.77
CA GLY A 81 -13.66 -8.15 5.87
C GLY A 81 -13.59 -6.64 5.71
N TYR A 82 -14.75 -5.99 5.65
CA TYR A 82 -14.86 -4.54 5.61
C TYR A 82 -14.20 -3.91 6.84
N ALA A 83 -14.55 -4.39 8.04
CA ALA A 83 -13.98 -3.87 9.28
C ALA A 83 -12.47 -4.11 9.34
N ALA A 84 -12.01 -5.27 8.90
CA ALA A 84 -10.58 -5.62 8.88
C ALA A 84 -9.80 -4.70 7.93
N ALA A 85 -10.33 -4.45 6.74
CA ALA A 85 -9.69 -3.58 5.76
C ALA A 85 -9.56 -2.14 6.29
N LEU A 86 -10.64 -1.61 6.88
CA LEU A 86 -10.61 -0.26 7.45
C LEU A 86 -9.64 -0.15 8.63
N ARG A 87 -9.57 -1.19 9.46
CA ARG A 87 -8.62 -1.23 10.56
C ARG A 87 -7.19 -1.25 10.06
N TYR A 88 -6.92 -2.05 9.05
CA TYR A 88 -5.58 -2.13 8.44
C TYR A 88 -5.18 -0.77 7.85
N ALA A 89 -6.12 -0.08 7.21
CA ALA A 89 -5.87 1.21 6.58
C ALA A 89 -5.52 2.32 7.58
N ARG A 90 -5.85 2.15 8.86
CA ARG A 90 -5.50 3.12 9.91
C ARG A 90 -4.02 3.09 10.26
N HIS A 91 -3.34 1.98 9.97
CA HIS A 91 -1.90 1.87 10.19
C HIS A 91 -1.16 2.50 9.01
N PRO A 92 0.05 3.03 9.24
CA PRO A 92 0.82 3.60 8.14
C PRO A 92 1.11 2.55 7.07
N VAL A 93 0.60 2.78 5.86
CA VAL A 93 0.87 1.91 4.71
C VAL A 93 2.13 2.37 4.00
N ASP A 94 2.27 3.68 3.82
CA ASP A 94 3.45 4.27 3.20
C ASP A 94 4.49 4.58 4.27
N LEU A 95 5.55 3.80 4.28
CA LEU A 95 6.66 3.96 5.22
C LEU A 95 7.79 4.83 4.66
N MET A 96 7.66 5.29 3.41
CA MET A 96 8.66 6.09 2.72
C MET A 96 8.33 7.57 2.83
N THR A 97 8.16 8.08 4.05
CA THR A 97 7.91 9.50 4.27
C THR A 97 9.24 10.27 4.22
N GLU A 98 9.18 11.57 3.96
CA GLU A 98 10.37 12.43 4.00
C GLU A 98 11.07 12.36 5.35
N THR A 99 10.29 12.37 6.44
CA THR A 99 10.83 12.29 7.79
C THR A 99 11.63 11.01 8.00
N ASP A 100 11.08 9.89 7.51
CA ASP A 100 11.75 8.59 7.62
C ASP A 100 13.03 8.54 6.81
N LEU A 101 13.00 9.12 5.60
CA LEU A 101 14.19 9.21 4.76
C LEU A 101 15.27 10.07 5.40
N ASP A 102 14.90 11.18 6.01
CA ASP A 102 15.83 12.06 6.72
C ASP A 102 16.43 11.36 7.92
N ALA A 103 15.62 10.63 8.69
CA ALA A 103 16.09 9.84 9.83
C ALA A 103 17.08 8.78 9.38
N ASP A 104 16.80 8.10 8.26
CA ASP A 104 17.70 7.09 7.70
C ASP A 104 19.03 7.71 7.28
N ARG A 105 18.99 8.88 6.67
CA ARG A 105 20.22 9.61 6.30
C ARG A 105 21.07 9.96 7.51
N LEU A 106 20.42 10.40 8.59
CA LEU A 106 21.12 10.73 9.83
C LEU A 106 21.76 9.49 10.46
N LEU A 107 21.09 8.35 10.41
CA LEU A 107 21.61 7.11 10.98
C LEU A 107 22.75 6.53 10.17
N LEU A 108 22.76 6.78 8.87
CA LEU A 108 23.76 6.24 7.94
C LEU A 108 24.91 7.19 7.67
N GLY A 109 24.78 8.37 8.14
CA GLY A 109 25.75 9.34 8.04
C GLY A 109 26.46 10.11 7.74
#